data_9710c4a4fc5bf7d40870d1926f2975ee
#
_entry.id   9710c4a4fc5bf7d40870d1926f2975ee
#
_cell.length_a   1.000
_cell.length_b   1.000
_cell.length_c   1.000
_cell.angle_alpha   90.00
_cell.angle_beta   90.00
_cell.angle_gamma   90.00
#
_symmetry.space_group_name_H-M   'P 1'
#
loop_
_entity.id
_entity.type
_entity.pdbx_description
1 polymer ?
#
loop_
_entity_poly.entity_id
_entity_poly.type
_entity_poly.pdbx_seq_one_letter_code
_entity_poly.pdbx_strand_id
1 'polypeptide(L)'
;MTSSRAAAIRYKKAFDRYIEQHSEYGFIHSLVAFSGKMTGKQVMHQDDSEFKDDVFIVDENEEFTEQSMNPDVQGQDLRFAFDRPEYRVMLVADKFQTGFDQPKLVAMYVDKKIANHVEIVQTFSRLNRTAPGKDEVFIIDFVNDPENVRQAFTTYDKGAHIDEVQDLNVVYEIKERLDEHGLYDEKDLAAFKEARFKTIRDITHTKSPQHKALY
;
A
#
# COMPACT_ATOMS: atom_id res chain seq x y z
N MET A 1 -8.83 -1.52 3.61
CA MET A 1 -9.21 -2.97 3.69
C MET A 1 -10.36 -3.11 4.65
N THR A 2 -11.35 -3.89 4.31
CA THR A 2 -12.60 -4.01 5.08
C THR A 2 -12.77 -5.43 5.62
N SER A 3 -13.52 -5.56 6.72
CA SER A 3 -13.78 -6.83 7.41
C SER A 3 -14.62 -7.81 6.57
N SER A 4 -15.48 -7.28 5.70
CA SER A 4 -16.37 -8.10 4.88
C SER A 4 -16.76 -7.41 3.57
N ARG A 5 -17.37 -8.17 2.66
CA ARG A 5 -17.95 -7.63 1.42
C ARG A 5 -19.06 -6.62 1.71
N ALA A 6 -19.89 -6.88 2.70
CA ALA A 6 -20.93 -5.96 3.14
C ALA A 6 -20.32 -4.64 3.63
N ALA A 7 -19.27 -4.71 4.44
CA ALA A 7 -18.54 -3.53 4.89
C ALA A 7 -17.96 -2.75 3.70
N ALA A 8 -17.35 -3.41 2.72
CA ALA A 8 -16.82 -2.73 1.53
C ALA A 8 -17.91 -1.97 0.75
N ILE A 9 -19.10 -2.56 0.58
CA ILE A 9 -20.23 -1.94 -0.09
C ILE A 9 -20.72 -0.73 0.73
N ARG A 10 -20.86 -0.86 2.05
CA ARG A 10 -21.26 0.24 2.95
C ARG A 10 -20.25 1.40 2.87
N TYR A 11 -18.96 1.10 2.97
CA TYR A 11 -17.92 2.11 2.83
C TYR A 11 -17.99 2.82 1.46
N LYS A 12 -18.16 2.08 0.36
CA LYS A 12 -18.29 2.68 -0.98
C LYS A 12 -19.44 3.66 -1.04
N LYS A 13 -20.62 3.25 -0.59
CA LYS A 13 -21.82 4.14 -0.57
C LYS A 13 -21.62 5.36 0.36
N ALA A 14 -20.92 5.17 1.50
CA ALA A 14 -20.61 6.28 2.40
C ALA A 14 -19.63 7.28 1.79
N PHE A 15 -18.58 6.79 1.14
CA PHE A 15 -17.61 7.62 0.42
C PHE A 15 -18.29 8.42 -0.70
N ASP A 16 -19.09 7.77 -1.53
CA ASP A 16 -19.76 8.42 -2.64
C ASP A 16 -20.70 9.53 -2.14
N ARG A 17 -21.51 9.23 -1.12
CA ARG A 17 -22.39 10.24 -0.48
C ARG A 17 -21.58 11.40 0.11
N TYR A 18 -20.50 11.13 0.81
CA TYR A 18 -19.66 12.17 1.39
C TYR A 18 -19.08 13.08 0.33
N ILE A 19 -18.56 12.53 -0.76
CA ILE A 19 -18.02 13.28 -1.89
C ILE A 19 -19.11 14.12 -2.57
N GLU A 20 -20.32 13.57 -2.75
CA GLU A 20 -21.47 14.33 -3.30
C GLU A 20 -21.87 15.54 -2.43
N GLN A 21 -21.75 15.42 -1.11
CA GLN A 21 -22.04 16.49 -0.16
C GLN A 21 -20.91 17.51 -0.02
N HIS A 22 -19.69 17.18 -0.46
CA HIS A 22 -18.49 17.97 -0.29
C HIS A 22 -17.78 18.14 -1.64
N SER A 23 -18.19 19.16 -2.39
CA SER A 23 -17.71 19.40 -3.76
C SER A 23 -16.20 19.61 -3.86
N GLU A 24 -15.54 20.04 -2.79
CA GLU A 24 -14.08 20.14 -2.69
C GLU A 24 -13.35 18.80 -2.85
N TYR A 25 -14.04 17.69 -2.64
CA TYR A 25 -13.50 16.32 -2.84
C TYR A 25 -13.96 15.67 -4.14
N GLY A 26 -14.69 16.38 -5.01
CA GLY A 26 -15.23 15.86 -6.26
C GLY A 26 -14.20 15.29 -7.25
N PHE A 27 -12.92 15.57 -7.02
CA PHE A 27 -11.80 15.00 -7.79
C PHE A 27 -11.38 13.59 -7.31
N ILE A 28 -11.97 13.08 -6.23
CA ILE A 28 -11.67 11.77 -5.66
C ILE A 28 -12.73 10.78 -6.10
N HIS A 29 -12.30 9.76 -6.85
CA HIS A 29 -13.16 8.63 -7.16
C HIS A 29 -12.69 7.40 -6.39
N SER A 30 -13.65 6.60 -5.94
CA SER A 30 -13.37 5.36 -5.23
C SER A 30 -13.76 4.14 -6.06
N LEU A 31 -12.96 3.08 -5.97
CA LEU A 31 -13.27 1.76 -6.50
C LEU A 31 -13.56 0.80 -5.35
N VAL A 32 -14.41 -0.20 -5.59
CA VAL A 32 -14.63 -1.29 -4.64
C VAL A 32 -14.33 -2.64 -5.29
N ALA A 33 -13.59 -3.48 -4.58
CA ALA A 33 -13.17 -4.78 -5.06
C ALA A 33 -13.60 -5.89 -4.10
N PHE A 34 -14.46 -6.77 -4.57
CA PHE A 34 -14.88 -7.98 -3.87
C PHE A 34 -15.31 -9.06 -4.87
N SER A 35 -15.45 -10.31 -4.42
CA SER A 35 -15.84 -11.43 -5.28
C SER A 35 -17.29 -11.85 -5.04
N GLY A 36 -17.97 -12.29 -6.10
CA GLY A 36 -19.34 -12.75 -6.06
C GLY A 36 -20.36 -11.62 -6.04
N LYS A 37 -21.55 -11.92 -5.54
CA LYS A 37 -22.67 -10.96 -5.41
C LYS A 37 -23.21 -10.94 -3.98
N MET A 38 -23.86 -9.85 -3.63
CA MET A 38 -24.57 -9.66 -2.37
C MET A 38 -25.92 -8.98 -2.63
N THR A 39 -26.93 -9.34 -1.81
CA THR A 39 -28.22 -8.66 -1.81
C THR A 39 -28.21 -7.54 -0.77
N GLY A 40 -29.08 -6.54 -0.94
CA GLY A 40 -29.25 -5.48 0.03
C GLY A 40 -29.56 -6.00 1.43
N LYS A 41 -30.37 -7.02 1.53
CA LYS A 41 -30.64 -7.71 2.79
C LYS A 41 -29.35 -8.23 3.46
N GLN A 42 -28.43 -8.85 2.70
CA GLN A 42 -27.15 -9.30 3.22
C GLN A 42 -26.25 -8.15 3.63
N VAL A 43 -26.26 -7.04 2.86
CA VAL A 43 -25.46 -5.85 3.17
C VAL A 43 -25.92 -5.21 4.49
N MET A 44 -27.23 -5.21 4.78
CA MET A 44 -27.78 -4.63 6.01
C MET A 44 -27.58 -5.51 7.25
N HIS A 45 -27.56 -6.83 7.10
CA HIS A 45 -27.64 -7.77 8.23
C HIS A 45 -26.38 -8.63 8.46
N GLN A 46 -25.33 -8.47 7.66
CA GLN A 46 -24.19 -9.40 7.74
C GLN A 46 -23.27 -9.20 8.95
N ASP A 47 -23.37 -8.08 9.66
CA ASP A 47 -22.64 -7.90 10.91
C ASP A 47 -23.60 -7.38 11.98
N ASP A 48 -23.64 -8.04 13.14
CA ASP A 48 -24.35 -7.59 14.35
C ASP A 48 -23.77 -6.29 14.94
N SER A 49 -22.79 -5.69 14.28
CA SER A 49 -22.18 -4.44 14.71
C SER A 49 -23.13 -3.28 14.44
N GLU A 50 -23.53 -2.66 15.44
CA GLU A 50 -24.09 -1.36 15.80
C GLU A 50 -24.23 -0.24 14.71
N PHE A 51 -24.15 -0.53 13.41
CA PHE A 51 -24.53 0.40 12.34
C PHE A 51 -26.06 0.52 12.27
N LYS A 52 -26.64 1.01 13.37
CA LYS A 52 -28.05 1.38 13.46
C LYS A 52 -28.34 2.77 12.90
N ASP A 53 -27.39 3.38 12.22
CA ASP A 53 -27.64 4.68 11.64
C ASP A 53 -28.50 4.55 10.39
N ASP A 54 -29.56 5.35 10.35
CA ASP A 54 -30.51 5.56 9.24
C ASP A 54 -29.85 5.92 7.89
N VAL A 55 -28.54 5.84 7.81
CA VAL A 55 -27.68 6.26 6.69
C VAL A 55 -27.63 5.23 5.57
N PHE A 56 -27.98 3.97 5.84
CA PHE A 56 -27.90 2.87 4.89
C PHE A 56 -29.26 2.22 4.61
N ILE A 57 -30.17 2.96 4.03
CA ILE A 57 -31.37 2.36 3.43
C ILE A 57 -31.00 1.87 2.05
N VAL A 58 -30.86 0.57 1.89
CA VAL A 58 -30.69 -0.13 0.62
C VAL A 58 -31.95 -0.94 0.38
N ASP A 59 -32.38 -1.04 -0.86
CA ASP A 59 -33.46 -1.98 -1.21
C ASP A 59 -32.97 -3.41 -0.89
N GLU A 60 -33.74 -4.17 -0.10
CA GLU A 60 -33.40 -5.52 0.30
C GLU A 60 -33.10 -6.45 -0.88
N ASN A 61 -33.74 -6.20 -2.02
CA ASN A 61 -33.62 -6.99 -3.25
C ASN A 61 -32.56 -6.46 -4.21
N GLU A 62 -31.96 -5.29 -3.93
CA GLU A 62 -30.87 -4.75 -4.76
C GLU A 62 -29.70 -5.72 -4.78
N GLU A 63 -29.20 -6.05 -5.96
CA GLU A 63 -28.01 -6.93 -6.11
C GLU A 63 -26.77 -6.07 -6.34
N PHE A 64 -25.76 -6.32 -5.51
CA PHE A 64 -24.44 -5.69 -5.59
C PHE A 64 -23.41 -6.67 -6.12
N THR A 65 -22.76 -6.27 -7.18
CA THR A 65 -21.59 -6.93 -7.76
C THR A 65 -20.44 -5.93 -7.88
N GLU A 66 -19.22 -6.40 -8.02
CA GLU A 66 -18.09 -5.51 -8.29
C GLU A 66 -18.34 -4.63 -9.53
N GLN A 67 -18.98 -5.18 -10.55
CA GLN A 67 -19.30 -4.45 -11.79
C GLN A 67 -20.38 -3.38 -11.58
N SER A 68 -21.46 -3.72 -10.87
CA SER A 68 -22.54 -2.75 -10.61
C SER A 68 -22.09 -1.60 -9.71
N MET A 69 -21.14 -1.86 -8.82
CA MET A 69 -20.57 -0.89 -7.90
C MET A 69 -19.46 0.00 -8.51
N ASN A 70 -18.94 -0.36 -9.69
CA ASN A 70 -17.92 0.39 -10.43
C ASN A 70 -18.36 0.59 -11.89
N PRO A 71 -19.44 1.33 -12.15
CA PRO A 71 -20.05 1.43 -13.50
C PRO A 71 -19.09 2.05 -14.53
N ASP A 72 -18.23 2.99 -14.13
CA ASP A 72 -17.32 3.73 -15.02
C ASP A 72 -16.14 2.89 -15.51
N VAL A 73 -15.87 1.75 -14.88
CA VAL A 73 -14.77 0.84 -15.23
C VAL A 73 -15.25 -0.56 -15.56
N GLN A 74 -16.52 -0.68 -15.92
CA GLN A 74 -17.15 -1.96 -16.23
C GLN A 74 -16.38 -2.73 -17.32
N GLY A 75 -16.08 -4.00 -17.03
CA GLY A 75 -15.31 -4.86 -17.94
C GLY A 75 -13.79 -4.66 -17.94
N GLN A 76 -13.28 -3.74 -17.11
CA GLN A 76 -11.84 -3.54 -16.93
C GLN A 76 -11.34 -4.24 -15.66
N ASP A 77 -10.06 -4.63 -15.69
CA ASP A 77 -9.40 -5.07 -14.46
C ASP A 77 -9.18 -3.86 -13.53
N LEU A 78 -9.70 -3.96 -12.33
CA LEU A 78 -9.62 -2.86 -11.35
C LEU A 78 -8.18 -2.47 -10.99
N ARG A 79 -7.20 -3.36 -11.17
CA ARG A 79 -5.78 -3.04 -10.95
C ARG A 79 -5.30 -1.97 -11.92
N PHE A 80 -5.70 -2.08 -13.19
CA PHE A 80 -5.38 -1.08 -14.22
C PHE A 80 -6.25 0.17 -14.11
N ALA A 81 -7.52 0.00 -13.75
CA ALA A 81 -8.41 1.13 -13.52
C ALA A 81 -7.89 2.02 -12.38
N PHE A 82 -7.39 1.43 -11.31
CA PHE A 82 -6.85 2.14 -10.16
C PHE A 82 -5.53 2.90 -10.44
N ASP A 83 -4.88 2.65 -11.56
CA ASP A 83 -3.70 3.43 -11.96
C ASP A 83 -4.05 4.81 -12.56
N ARG A 84 -5.32 5.02 -12.90
CA ARG A 84 -5.81 6.30 -13.42
C ARG A 84 -5.80 7.37 -12.32
N PRO A 85 -5.51 8.64 -12.66
CA PRO A 85 -5.31 9.70 -11.67
C PRO A 85 -6.58 10.08 -10.90
N GLU A 86 -7.77 9.83 -11.43
CA GLU A 86 -9.04 10.09 -10.77
C GLU A 86 -9.35 9.12 -9.63
N TYR A 87 -8.91 7.86 -9.73
CA TYR A 87 -9.16 6.86 -8.70
C TYR A 87 -8.11 6.92 -7.60
N ARG A 88 -8.48 7.45 -6.45
CA ARG A 88 -7.57 7.66 -5.32
C ARG A 88 -7.82 6.73 -4.13
N VAL A 89 -8.95 6.08 -4.11
CA VAL A 89 -9.37 5.18 -3.03
C VAL A 89 -9.79 3.83 -3.61
N MET A 90 -9.26 2.74 -3.05
CA MET A 90 -9.73 1.39 -3.36
C MET A 90 -10.17 0.70 -2.08
N LEU A 91 -11.44 0.33 -2.04
CA LEU A 91 -12.07 -0.41 -0.95
C LEU A 91 -12.00 -1.91 -1.29
N VAL A 92 -11.40 -2.72 -0.43
CA VAL A 92 -11.17 -4.13 -0.74
C VAL A 92 -11.70 -5.05 0.37
N ALA A 93 -12.41 -6.11 -0.02
CA ALA A 93 -12.82 -7.20 0.84
C ALA A 93 -12.30 -8.52 0.28
N ASP A 94 -11.36 -9.16 1.01
CA ASP A 94 -10.75 -10.45 0.68
C ASP A 94 -10.18 -10.59 -0.75
N LYS A 95 -10.01 -9.46 -1.42
CA LYS A 95 -9.48 -9.38 -2.78
C LYS A 95 -8.16 -8.60 -2.77
N PHE A 96 -7.26 -8.92 -3.70
CA PHE A 96 -5.96 -8.24 -3.82
C PHE A 96 -5.02 -8.40 -2.61
N GLN A 97 -5.26 -9.39 -1.75
CA GLN A 97 -4.29 -9.77 -0.72
C GLN A 97 -3.01 -10.36 -1.32
N THR A 98 -3.12 -10.92 -2.52
CA THR A 98 -1.99 -11.36 -3.34
C THR A 98 -2.13 -10.79 -4.75
N GLY A 99 -1.00 -10.62 -5.46
CA GLY A 99 -1.02 -10.20 -6.87
C GLY A 99 -1.45 -8.76 -7.16
N PHE A 100 -1.56 -7.90 -6.14
CA PHE A 100 -1.80 -6.47 -6.32
C PHE A 100 -0.49 -5.70 -6.16
N ASP A 101 -0.09 -5.00 -7.20
CA ASP A 101 1.11 -4.17 -7.22
C ASP A 101 0.75 -2.75 -7.67
N GLN A 102 0.75 -1.80 -6.72
CA GLN A 102 0.50 -0.39 -6.98
C GLN A 102 1.56 0.45 -6.26
N PRO A 103 2.63 0.82 -6.96
CA PRO A 103 3.74 1.57 -6.37
C PRO A 103 3.32 2.92 -5.80
N LYS A 104 2.30 3.57 -6.37
CA LYS A 104 1.79 4.88 -5.93
C LYS A 104 0.99 4.83 -4.62
N LEU A 105 0.70 3.63 -4.08
CA LEU A 105 -0.09 3.49 -2.86
C LEU A 105 0.66 4.07 -1.65
N VAL A 106 0.14 5.12 -1.05
CA VAL A 106 0.77 5.86 0.05
C VAL A 106 0.10 5.62 1.40
N ALA A 107 -1.17 5.19 1.42
CA ALA A 107 -1.91 4.99 2.65
C ALA A 107 -2.71 3.69 2.63
N MET A 108 -2.83 3.06 3.80
CA MET A 108 -3.68 1.90 4.00
C MET A 108 -4.48 2.06 5.29
N TYR A 109 -5.80 1.94 5.17
CA TYR A 109 -6.73 1.89 6.29
C TYR A 109 -7.16 0.44 6.47
N VAL A 110 -6.96 -0.12 7.65
CA VAL A 110 -7.21 -1.53 7.95
C VAL A 110 -8.35 -1.64 8.94
N ASP A 111 -9.50 -2.06 8.44
CA ASP A 111 -10.70 -2.40 9.20
C ASP A 111 -10.99 -3.88 9.03
N LYS A 112 -9.97 -4.70 9.27
CA LYS A 112 -10.02 -6.15 9.17
C LYS A 112 -9.05 -6.77 10.15
N LYS A 113 -9.52 -7.75 10.92
CA LYS A 113 -8.64 -8.56 11.76
C LYS A 113 -7.76 -9.44 10.87
N ILE A 114 -6.46 -9.33 11.04
CA ILE A 114 -5.47 -10.14 10.32
C ILE A 114 -5.03 -11.29 11.21
N ALA A 115 -5.08 -12.52 10.66
CA ALA A 115 -5.02 -13.72 11.47
C ALA A 115 -3.62 -14.07 12.00
N ASN A 116 -2.57 -13.72 11.26
CA ASN A 116 -1.20 -14.14 11.59
C ASN A 116 -0.13 -13.15 11.10
N HIS A 117 1.08 -13.29 11.65
CA HIS A 117 2.22 -12.41 11.37
C HIS A 117 2.64 -12.39 9.88
N VAL A 118 2.53 -13.53 9.19
CA VAL A 118 2.85 -13.61 7.75
C VAL A 118 1.92 -12.72 6.95
N GLU A 119 0.62 -12.82 7.21
CA GLU A 119 -0.41 -12.04 6.55
C GLU A 119 -0.26 -10.54 6.87
N ILE A 120 0.08 -10.18 8.12
CA ILE A 120 0.38 -8.79 8.50
C ILE A 120 1.48 -8.23 7.61
N VAL A 121 2.64 -8.90 7.58
CA VAL A 121 3.79 -8.43 6.81
C VAL A 121 3.50 -8.40 5.31
N GLN A 122 2.88 -9.44 4.75
CA GLN A 122 2.50 -9.48 3.34
C GLN A 122 1.52 -8.39 2.93
N THR A 123 0.60 -8.03 3.82
CA THR A 123 -0.39 -6.99 3.58
C THR A 123 0.24 -5.61 3.63
N PHE A 124 0.95 -5.30 4.71
CA PHE A 124 1.48 -3.96 4.94
C PHE A 124 2.67 -3.63 4.05
N SER A 125 3.49 -4.63 3.70
CA SER A 125 4.61 -4.46 2.77
C SER A 125 4.20 -4.02 1.35
N ARG A 126 2.92 -4.05 1.02
CA ARG A 126 2.42 -3.49 -0.26
C ARG A 126 2.62 -1.98 -0.37
N LEU A 127 2.72 -1.29 0.77
CA LEU A 127 3.07 0.11 0.81
C LEU A 127 4.56 0.38 0.55
N ASN A 128 5.43 -0.62 0.73
CA ASN A 128 6.89 -0.45 0.62
C ASN A 128 7.40 -0.43 -0.84
N ARG A 129 6.55 -0.07 -1.79
CA ARG A 129 6.94 0.12 -3.19
C ARG A 129 7.40 1.55 -3.41
N THR A 130 8.51 1.72 -4.11
CA THR A 130 9.02 3.04 -4.45
C THR A 130 8.29 3.61 -5.65
N ALA A 131 7.96 4.90 -5.59
CA ALA A 131 7.41 5.64 -6.72
C ALA A 131 7.92 7.09 -6.68
N PRO A 132 8.02 7.78 -7.81
CA PRO A 132 8.40 9.19 -7.82
C PRO A 132 7.43 10.03 -6.98
N GLY A 133 7.98 10.87 -6.08
CA GLY A 133 7.19 11.72 -5.19
C GLY A 133 6.53 11.00 -4.02
N LYS A 134 6.92 9.76 -3.73
CA LYS A 134 6.47 9.00 -2.58
C LYS A 134 7.58 8.92 -1.55
N ASP A 135 7.53 9.80 -0.57
CA ASP A 135 8.53 9.93 0.48
C ASP A 135 8.11 9.23 1.78
N GLU A 136 6.81 9.17 2.04
CA GLU A 136 6.25 8.59 3.25
C GLU A 136 5.04 7.67 2.93
N VAL A 137 4.78 6.73 3.84
CA VAL A 137 3.62 5.85 3.80
C VAL A 137 2.93 5.78 5.16
N PHE A 138 1.62 5.58 5.15
CA PHE A 138 0.80 5.60 6.35
C PHE A 138 -0.04 4.34 6.45
N ILE A 139 -0.06 3.74 7.63
CA ILE A 139 -0.99 2.66 7.97
C ILE A 139 -1.81 3.11 9.16
N ILE A 140 -3.13 3.11 9.00
CA ILE A 140 -4.08 3.34 10.08
C ILE A 140 -4.85 2.04 10.28
N ASP A 141 -4.63 1.40 11.41
CA ASP A 141 -5.27 0.13 11.77
C ASP A 141 -6.26 0.37 12.90
N PHE A 142 -7.50 -0.07 12.71
CA PHE A 142 -8.60 0.13 13.66
C PHE A 142 -8.86 -1.10 14.53
N VAL A 143 -8.30 -2.26 14.19
CA VAL A 143 -8.78 -3.55 14.71
C VAL A 143 -7.65 -4.40 15.31
N ASN A 144 -6.43 -4.33 14.73
CA ASN A 144 -5.34 -5.18 15.15
C ASN A 144 -4.55 -4.56 16.30
N ASP A 145 -4.04 -5.39 17.19
CA ASP A 145 -3.20 -4.95 18.30
C ASP A 145 -1.86 -4.42 17.76
N PRO A 146 -1.46 -3.16 18.08
CA PRO A 146 -0.21 -2.57 17.62
C PRO A 146 1.02 -3.39 18.00
N GLU A 147 1.02 -4.01 19.19
CA GLU A 147 2.15 -4.83 19.63
C GLU A 147 2.28 -6.10 18.79
N ASN A 148 1.16 -6.73 18.42
CA ASN A 148 1.15 -7.88 17.53
C ASN A 148 1.67 -7.53 16.13
N VAL A 149 1.29 -6.36 15.62
CA VAL A 149 1.81 -5.83 14.35
C VAL A 149 3.32 -5.59 14.44
N ARG A 150 3.79 -4.95 15.51
CA ARG A 150 5.22 -4.74 15.74
C ARG A 150 6.01 -6.04 15.81
N GLN A 151 5.50 -7.03 16.53
CA GLN A 151 6.13 -8.35 16.63
C GLN A 151 6.20 -9.07 15.28
N ALA A 152 5.15 -8.96 14.45
CA ALA A 152 5.16 -9.50 13.11
C ALA A 152 6.34 -8.96 12.29
N PHE A 153 6.51 -7.64 12.24
CA PHE A 153 7.63 -7.03 11.53
C PHE A 153 8.98 -7.40 12.15
N THR A 154 9.13 -7.35 13.47
CA THR A 154 10.38 -7.72 14.15
C THR A 154 10.78 -9.17 13.87
N THR A 155 9.82 -10.09 13.76
CA THR A 155 10.10 -11.51 13.46
C THR A 155 10.65 -11.69 12.05
N TYR A 156 10.17 -10.90 11.09
CA TYR A 156 10.63 -10.95 9.71
C TYR A 156 11.92 -10.15 9.49
N ASP A 157 12.09 -9.06 10.22
CA ASP A 157 13.28 -8.21 10.18
C ASP A 157 14.50 -8.93 10.77
N LYS A 158 14.30 -9.89 11.67
CA LYS A 158 15.37 -10.78 12.16
C LYS A 158 16.07 -11.60 11.06
N GLY A 159 15.50 -11.70 9.87
CA GLY A 159 16.14 -12.26 8.68
C GLY A 159 16.96 -11.24 7.89
N ALA A 160 16.80 -9.96 8.19
CA ALA A 160 17.50 -8.82 7.60
C ALA A 160 18.28 -8.03 8.66
N HIS A 161 18.64 -8.65 9.79
CA HIS A 161 19.57 -8.05 10.73
C HIS A 161 20.91 -7.84 9.98
N ILE A 162 21.13 -6.62 9.61
CA ILE A 162 22.42 -5.99 9.92
C ILE A 162 22.42 -5.95 11.44
N ASP A 163 23.09 -6.92 12.08
CA ASP A 163 23.43 -6.80 13.48
C ASP A 163 23.89 -5.37 13.69
N GLU A 164 23.36 -4.68 14.71
CA GLU A 164 23.91 -3.38 15.06
C GLU A 164 25.42 -3.55 15.05
N VAL A 165 26.10 -2.87 14.15
CA VAL A 165 27.55 -2.98 14.02
C VAL A 165 28.12 -2.33 15.27
N GLN A 166 28.10 -3.09 16.39
CA GLN A 166 28.71 -2.71 17.65
C GLN A 166 30.23 -2.79 17.55
N ASP A 167 30.74 -3.51 16.55
CA ASP A 167 32.16 -3.63 16.30
C ASP A 167 32.51 -2.96 14.96
N LEU A 168 33.21 -1.84 15.04
CA LEU A 168 33.76 -1.14 13.88
C LEU A 168 34.70 -2.04 13.03
N ASN A 169 35.27 -3.09 13.63
CA ASN A 169 36.14 -4.02 12.92
C ASN A 169 35.40 -4.80 11.85
N VAL A 170 34.11 -5.09 12.03
CA VAL A 170 33.27 -5.77 11.00
C VAL A 170 33.23 -4.97 9.70
N VAL A 171 33.19 -3.65 9.78
CA VAL A 171 33.21 -2.78 8.58
C VAL A 171 34.55 -2.92 7.85
N TYR A 172 35.65 -3.00 8.59
CA TYR A 172 36.98 -3.19 8.01
C TYR A 172 37.16 -4.59 7.40
N GLU A 173 36.66 -5.63 8.07
CA GLU A 173 36.68 -6.99 7.53
C GLU A 173 35.87 -7.12 6.24
N ILE A 174 34.68 -6.51 6.19
CA ILE A 174 33.86 -6.48 4.96
C ILE A 174 34.60 -5.73 3.86
N LYS A 175 35.22 -4.60 4.20
CA LYS A 175 36.02 -3.83 3.25
C LYS A 175 37.18 -4.66 2.69
N GLU A 176 37.96 -5.32 3.54
CA GLU A 176 39.08 -6.20 3.10
C GLU A 176 38.60 -7.31 2.15
N ARG A 177 37.49 -7.97 2.50
CA ARG A 177 36.88 -8.99 1.63
C ARG A 177 36.40 -8.46 0.28
N LEU A 178 35.86 -7.25 0.23
CA LEU A 178 35.48 -6.60 -1.02
C LEU A 178 36.71 -6.21 -1.85
N ASP A 179 37.74 -5.69 -1.20
CA ASP A 179 39.01 -5.35 -1.83
C ASP A 179 39.73 -6.60 -2.43
N GLU A 180 39.73 -7.72 -1.71
CA GLU A 180 40.25 -9.02 -2.20
C GLU A 180 39.51 -9.52 -3.45
N HIS A 181 38.20 -9.27 -3.56
CA HIS A 181 37.42 -9.68 -4.72
C HIS A 181 37.56 -8.74 -5.92
N GLY A 182 38.20 -7.58 -5.75
CA GLY A 182 38.47 -6.62 -6.82
C GLY A 182 37.23 -6.08 -7.51
N LEU A 183 36.12 -5.96 -6.77
CA LEU A 183 34.83 -5.55 -7.30
C LEU A 183 34.77 -4.04 -7.61
N TYR A 184 35.68 -3.24 -7.02
CA TYR A 184 35.82 -1.82 -7.25
C TYR A 184 37.27 -1.38 -6.99
N ASP A 185 37.63 -0.24 -7.56
CA ASP A 185 38.93 0.39 -7.31
C ASP A 185 38.77 1.79 -6.67
N GLU A 186 39.88 2.44 -6.34
CA GLU A 186 39.85 3.79 -5.76
C GLU A 186 39.22 4.84 -6.69
N LYS A 187 39.28 4.63 -8.01
CA LYS A 187 38.64 5.53 -8.98
C LYS A 187 37.14 5.38 -8.95
N ASP A 188 36.64 4.14 -8.80
CA ASP A 188 35.21 3.86 -8.66
C ASP A 188 34.67 4.50 -7.38
N LEU A 189 35.41 4.38 -6.27
CA LEU A 189 35.05 5.02 -5.01
C LEU A 189 35.05 6.54 -5.10
N ALA A 190 36.02 7.13 -5.81
CA ALA A 190 36.07 8.57 -6.02
C ALA A 190 34.90 9.05 -6.89
N ALA A 191 34.59 8.36 -7.98
CA ALA A 191 33.46 8.65 -8.86
C ALA A 191 32.13 8.51 -8.12
N PHE A 192 31.97 7.48 -7.29
CA PHE A 192 30.78 7.29 -6.48
C PHE A 192 30.59 8.42 -5.44
N LYS A 193 31.66 8.78 -4.73
CA LYS A 193 31.65 9.90 -3.78
C LYS A 193 31.26 11.20 -4.48
N GLU A 194 31.85 11.51 -5.61
CA GLU A 194 31.54 12.70 -6.37
C GLU A 194 30.07 12.71 -6.83
N ALA A 195 29.58 11.59 -7.36
CA ALA A 195 28.20 11.44 -7.80
C ALA A 195 27.19 11.62 -6.65
N ARG A 196 27.50 11.04 -5.46
CA ARG A 196 26.62 11.09 -4.29
C ARG A 196 26.56 12.48 -3.65
N PHE A 197 27.65 13.20 -3.64
CA PHE A 197 27.74 14.50 -2.97
C PHE A 197 27.49 15.70 -3.90
N LYS A 198 27.26 15.48 -5.21
CA LYS A 198 26.74 16.52 -6.08
C LYS A 198 25.35 16.92 -5.63
N THR A 199 25.16 18.20 -5.34
CA THR A 199 23.90 18.77 -4.88
C THR A 199 22.81 18.63 -5.95
N ILE A 200 21.57 18.38 -5.56
CA ILE A 200 20.38 18.25 -6.44
C ILE A 200 20.24 19.45 -7.43
N ARG A 201 20.82 20.60 -7.13
CA ARG A 201 20.83 21.78 -8.00
C ARG A 201 21.56 21.58 -9.33
N ASP A 202 22.50 20.61 -9.39
CA ASP A 202 23.27 20.34 -10.60
C ASP A 202 22.62 19.28 -11.50
N ILE A 203 21.46 18.74 -11.06
CA ILE A 203 20.73 17.66 -11.75
C ILE A 203 19.57 18.24 -12.58
N THR A 204 19.76 19.36 -13.24
CA THR A 204 18.79 19.79 -14.23
C THR A 204 19.06 19.07 -15.56
N HIS A 205 18.20 18.11 -15.90
CA HIS A 205 18.01 17.47 -17.20
C HIS A 205 18.93 16.32 -17.66
N THR A 206 19.66 15.63 -16.76
CA THR A 206 20.38 14.38 -17.15
C THR A 206 20.20 13.28 -16.12
N LYS A 207 20.30 12.01 -16.51
CA LYS A 207 20.32 10.85 -15.62
C LYS A 207 21.23 11.13 -14.42
N SER A 208 20.73 10.88 -13.22
CA SER A 208 21.47 11.11 -11.98
C SER A 208 22.92 10.62 -12.09
N PRO A 209 23.92 11.41 -11.71
CA PRO A 209 25.31 10.97 -11.69
C PRO A 209 25.55 9.66 -10.94
N GLN A 210 24.71 9.38 -9.92
CA GLN A 210 24.74 8.12 -9.16
C GLN A 210 24.45 6.90 -10.03
N HIS A 211 23.57 7.02 -11.03
CA HIS A 211 23.27 5.94 -11.98
C HIS A 211 24.42 5.64 -12.95
N LYS A 212 25.30 6.61 -13.21
CA LYS A 212 26.46 6.41 -14.08
C LYS A 212 27.64 5.75 -13.38
N ALA A 213 27.68 5.83 -12.05
CA ALA A 213 28.75 5.22 -11.26
C ALA A 213 28.47 3.75 -10.89
N LEU A 214 27.21 3.29 -11.12
CA LEU A 214 26.77 1.92 -10.82
C LEU A 214 26.71 1.01 -12.06
N TYR A 215 26.98 1.55 -13.24
CA TYR A 215 27.12 0.83 -14.53
C TYR A 215 28.49 1.18 -15.14
#